data_988a95be1ee5dad7c5164b32241930e5
#
_entry.id   988a95be1ee5dad7c5164b32241930e5
#
_cell.length_a   1.000
_cell.length_b   1.000
_cell.length_c   1.000
_cell.angle_alpha   90.00
_cell.angle_beta   90.00
_cell.angle_gamma   90.00
#
_symmetry.space_group_name_H-M   'P 1'
#
loop_
_entity.id
_entity.type
_entity.pdbx_description
1 polymer ?
#
loop_
_entity_poly.entity_id
_entity_poly.type
_entity_poly.pdbx_seq_one_letter_code
_entity_poly.pdbx_strand_id
1 'polypeptide(L)'
;TSLSTLSFTESANLFAYSISEGGSDWNKIIIRNTQTMKQIDDTLIDVKFSGIAWKGEEGFYYSSYDKPKGSMLSAKTDMHKIYFHKIGTPQSQDQLILGGDDFKRRYLSAYLDEKENYLIVSAANTTYGNEIYVKDLNKKDAKFVAIQTGYTASTSIFKVIENTAYAITDLDAPNKKVIAI
;
A
#
# COMPACT_ATOMS: atom_id res chain seq x y z
N THR A 1 20.21 11.45 -3.43
CA THR A 1 18.78 11.34 -3.09
C THR A 1 18.00 11.15 -4.38
N SER A 2 17.11 10.16 -4.43
CA SER A 2 16.20 9.97 -5.55
C SER A 2 14.74 9.93 -5.06
N LEU A 3 13.85 10.51 -5.87
CA LEU A 3 12.41 10.41 -5.66
C LEU A 3 11.94 9.02 -6.09
N SER A 4 11.18 8.35 -5.23
CA SER A 4 10.64 7.01 -5.49
C SER A 4 9.14 7.05 -5.79
N THR A 5 8.36 7.69 -4.94
CA THR A 5 6.90 7.79 -5.06
C THR A 5 6.44 9.21 -4.77
N LEU A 6 5.39 9.65 -5.44
CA LEU A 6 4.68 10.90 -5.18
C LEU A 6 3.18 10.63 -5.26
N SER A 7 2.43 11.07 -4.25
CA SER A 7 0.97 10.87 -4.18
C SER A 7 0.29 12.06 -3.53
N PHE A 8 -0.87 12.46 -4.06
CA PHE A 8 -1.70 13.56 -3.57
C PHE A 8 -2.98 13.02 -2.94
N THR A 9 -3.53 13.77 -1.98
CA THR A 9 -4.92 13.57 -1.55
C THR A 9 -5.87 13.95 -2.70
N GLU A 10 -7.09 13.41 -2.71
CA GLU A 10 -8.14 13.77 -3.69
C GLU A 10 -8.44 15.28 -3.68
N SER A 11 -8.46 15.89 -2.50
CA SER A 11 -8.62 17.36 -2.33
C SER A 11 -7.46 18.17 -2.89
N ALA A 12 -6.33 17.54 -3.21
CA ALA A 12 -5.06 18.15 -3.57
C ALA A 12 -4.49 19.14 -2.51
N ASN A 13 -4.97 19.10 -1.27
CA ASN A 13 -4.44 19.95 -0.19
C ASN A 13 -3.11 19.41 0.38
N LEU A 14 -2.93 18.10 0.35
CA LEU A 14 -1.76 17.42 0.87
C LEU A 14 -1.12 16.56 -0.21
N PHE A 15 0.20 16.42 -0.12
CA PHE A 15 0.92 15.43 -0.87
C PHE A 15 2.00 14.78 -0.01
N ALA A 16 2.29 13.54 -0.32
CA ALA A 16 3.40 12.82 0.28
C ALA A 16 4.32 12.28 -0.80
N TYR A 17 5.58 12.26 -0.52
CA TYR A 17 6.58 11.70 -1.43
C TYR A 17 7.60 10.88 -0.66
N SER A 18 8.10 9.82 -1.30
CA SER A 18 9.16 9.01 -0.74
C SER A 18 10.48 9.27 -1.44
N ILE A 19 11.54 9.34 -0.66
CA ILE A 19 12.91 9.52 -1.13
C ILE A 19 13.82 8.42 -0.60
N SER A 20 14.76 8.00 -1.43
CA SER A 20 15.88 7.15 -1.03
C SER A 20 17.17 7.94 -0.98
N GLU A 21 18.09 7.54 -0.12
CA GLU A 21 19.41 8.14 0.04
C GLU A 21 20.50 7.09 -0.20
N GLY A 22 21.55 7.47 -0.92
CA GLY A 22 22.71 6.62 -1.14
C GLY A 22 22.44 5.31 -1.91
N GLY A 23 21.39 5.26 -2.73
CA GLY A 23 21.03 4.05 -3.49
C GLY A 23 20.39 2.95 -2.63
N SER A 24 19.94 3.28 -1.43
CA SER A 24 19.25 2.34 -0.54
C SER A 24 17.82 2.06 -1.04
N ASP A 25 17.34 0.83 -0.84
CA ASP A 25 15.93 0.49 -1.02
C ASP A 25 15.04 1.00 0.14
N TRP A 26 15.66 1.44 1.22
CA TRP A 26 14.96 2.04 2.34
C TRP A 26 14.69 3.52 2.07
N ASN A 27 13.44 3.90 2.25
CA ASN A 27 12.91 5.22 1.91
C ASN A 27 12.45 5.95 3.17
N LYS A 28 12.34 7.26 3.01
CA LYS A 28 11.65 8.16 3.95
C LYS A 28 10.40 8.69 3.24
N ILE A 29 9.28 8.82 3.95
CA ILE A 29 8.09 9.51 3.45
C ILE A 29 7.99 10.87 4.13
N ILE A 30 7.82 11.91 3.33
CA ILE A 30 7.67 13.30 3.76
C ILE A 30 6.32 13.81 3.28
N ILE A 31 5.59 14.46 4.18
CA ILE A 31 4.23 14.94 3.94
C ILE A 31 4.24 16.47 3.95
N ARG A 32 3.61 17.08 2.94
CA ARG A 32 3.57 18.52 2.78
C ARG A 32 2.18 19.03 2.43
N ASN A 33 1.91 20.25 2.84
CA ASN A 33 0.77 21.04 2.34
C ASN A 33 1.11 21.61 0.96
N THR A 34 0.21 21.50 0.00
CA THR A 34 0.44 21.88 -1.40
C THR A 34 0.55 23.39 -1.60
N GLN A 35 -0.18 24.18 -0.80
CA GLN A 35 -0.19 25.64 -0.95
C GLN A 35 1.00 26.29 -0.24
N THR A 36 1.29 25.85 0.97
CA THR A 36 2.35 26.45 1.78
C THR A 36 3.71 25.81 1.59
N MET A 37 3.74 24.61 0.97
CA MET A 37 4.91 23.76 0.83
C MET A 37 5.56 23.35 2.17
N LYS A 38 4.94 23.69 3.29
CA LYS A 38 5.45 23.30 4.61
C LYS A 38 5.24 21.82 4.86
N GLN A 39 6.21 21.21 5.49
CA GLN A 39 6.05 19.88 6.05
C GLN A 39 5.05 19.95 7.20
N ILE A 40 4.10 19.03 7.22
CA ILE A 40 2.97 19.06 8.18
C ILE A 40 3.02 17.95 9.21
N ASP A 41 3.93 17.01 9.06
CA ASP A 41 4.05 15.86 9.94
C ASP A 41 5.49 15.40 10.07
N ASP A 42 5.75 14.47 10.98
CA ASP A 42 7.04 13.84 11.10
C ASP A 42 7.39 13.06 9.82
N THR A 43 8.68 12.94 9.56
CA THR A 43 9.15 12.11 8.47
C THR A 43 9.04 10.64 8.85
N LEU A 44 8.30 9.84 8.08
CA LEU A 44 8.31 8.39 8.24
C LEU A 44 9.66 7.85 7.73
N ILE A 45 10.26 6.98 8.49
CA ILE A 45 11.56 6.37 8.18
C ILE A 45 11.42 4.85 8.07
N ASP A 46 12.46 4.21 7.57
CA ASP A 46 12.53 2.74 7.45
C ASP A 46 11.37 2.15 6.62
N VAL A 47 10.96 2.85 5.56
CA VAL A 47 9.93 2.40 4.61
C VAL A 47 10.58 1.68 3.44
N LYS A 48 10.05 0.54 3.02
CA LYS A 48 10.63 -0.23 1.92
C LYS A 48 9.54 -0.88 1.05
N PHE A 49 9.69 -0.77 -0.28
CA PHE A 49 8.77 -1.33 -1.29
C PHE A 49 7.32 -0.87 -1.10
N SER A 50 7.12 0.43 -0.93
CA SER A 50 5.85 1.03 -0.58
C SER A 50 5.32 1.97 -1.66
N GLY A 51 4.00 1.89 -1.89
CA GLY A 51 3.20 2.99 -2.38
C GLY A 51 2.73 3.90 -1.24
N ILE A 52 1.92 4.91 -1.59
CA ILE A 52 1.23 5.80 -0.64
C ILE A 52 -0.23 5.86 -1.10
N ALA A 53 -1.14 5.28 -0.31
CA ALA A 53 -2.57 5.23 -0.62
C ALA A 53 -3.35 6.08 0.38
N TRP A 54 -3.70 7.30 0.00
CA TRP A 54 -4.40 8.25 0.85
C TRP A 54 -5.83 7.81 1.16
N LYS A 55 -6.25 8.05 2.41
CA LYS A 55 -7.63 8.00 2.86
C LYS A 55 -8.05 9.40 3.30
N GLY A 56 -8.61 10.16 2.36
CA GLY A 56 -8.88 11.58 2.54
C GLY A 56 -7.63 12.34 3.01
N GLU A 57 -7.83 13.20 4.00
CA GLU A 57 -6.75 13.90 4.70
C GLU A 57 -6.48 13.31 6.10
N GLU A 58 -7.15 12.19 6.44
CA GLU A 58 -6.96 11.53 7.73
C GLU A 58 -5.58 10.86 7.84
N GLY A 59 -5.12 10.27 6.72
CA GLY A 59 -3.87 9.52 6.69
C GLY A 59 -3.72 8.72 5.41
N PHE A 60 -2.78 7.79 5.42
CA PHE A 60 -2.53 6.93 4.26
C PHE A 60 -2.04 5.55 4.67
N TYR A 61 -2.29 4.59 3.78
CA TYR A 61 -1.70 3.26 3.87
C TYR A 61 -0.33 3.24 3.20
N TYR A 62 0.61 2.57 3.83
CA TYR A 62 1.94 2.33 3.30
C TYR A 62 2.44 0.94 3.69
N SER A 63 3.48 0.49 3.02
CA SER A 63 4.06 -0.83 3.26
C SER A 63 5.47 -0.74 3.82
N SER A 64 5.84 -1.62 4.72
CA SER A 64 7.22 -1.76 5.16
C SER A 64 7.45 -3.11 5.84
N TYR A 65 8.69 -3.32 6.26
CA TYR A 65 9.11 -4.40 7.14
C TYR A 65 9.27 -3.90 8.58
N ASP A 66 9.34 -4.83 9.52
CA ASP A 66 9.77 -4.48 10.87
C ASP A 66 11.20 -3.91 10.81
N LYS A 67 11.47 -2.97 11.71
CA LYS A 67 12.79 -2.34 11.79
C LYS A 67 13.88 -3.41 11.90
N PRO A 68 14.89 -3.39 11.02
CA PRO A 68 15.93 -4.39 11.04
C PRO A 68 16.73 -4.34 12.33
N LYS A 69 16.98 -5.50 12.92
CA LYS A 69 17.94 -5.64 14.03
C LYS A 69 19.34 -5.83 13.42
N GLY A 70 20.17 -4.80 13.48
CA GLY A 70 21.53 -4.81 12.93
C GLY A 70 21.69 -4.00 11.65
N SER A 71 22.53 -4.45 10.72
CA SER A 71 22.78 -3.72 9.48
C SER A 71 21.55 -3.75 8.57
N MET A 72 21.17 -2.59 8.02
CA MET A 72 20.08 -2.45 7.05
C MET A 72 20.34 -3.26 5.76
N LEU A 73 21.61 -3.50 5.41
CA LEU A 73 21.99 -4.29 4.24
C LEU A 73 21.79 -5.79 4.43
N SER A 74 21.82 -6.29 5.68
CA SER A 74 21.66 -7.70 6.02
C SER A 74 20.31 -8.04 6.64
N ALA A 75 19.40 -7.08 6.73
CA ALA A 75 18.08 -7.27 7.32
C ALA A 75 17.26 -8.29 6.53
N LYS A 76 16.68 -9.27 7.22
CA LYS A 76 15.71 -10.17 6.61
C LYS A 76 14.45 -9.41 6.24
N THR A 77 14.03 -9.54 4.99
CA THR A 77 12.85 -8.89 4.42
C THR A 77 11.82 -9.94 4.01
N ASP A 78 11.36 -10.75 4.96
CA ASP A 78 10.41 -11.82 4.70
C ASP A 78 9.00 -11.58 5.28
N MET A 79 8.81 -10.50 6.04
CA MET A 79 7.54 -10.14 6.72
C MET A 79 7.09 -8.74 6.33
N HIS A 80 6.72 -8.56 5.06
CA HIS A 80 6.18 -7.29 4.59
C HIS A 80 4.77 -7.06 5.17
N LYS A 81 4.46 -5.82 5.53
CA LYS A 81 3.25 -5.44 6.25
C LYS A 81 2.66 -4.16 5.66
N ILE A 82 1.34 -4.03 5.77
CA ILE A 82 0.62 -2.77 5.49
C ILE A 82 0.33 -2.08 6.83
N TYR A 83 0.67 -0.81 6.91
CA TYR A 83 0.37 0.08 8.02
C TYR A 83 -0.54 1.21 7.58
N PHE A 84 -1.27 1.78 8.52
CA PHE A 84 -1.98 3.04 8.35
C PHE A 84 -1.33 4.10 9.23
N HIS A 85 -0.82 5.15 8.60
CA HIS A 85 -0.29 6.33 9.28
C HIS A 85 -1.38 7.40 9.34
N LYS A 86 -1.72 7.82 10.56
CA LYS A 86 -2.64 8.93 10.79
C LYS A 86 -1.87 10.23 10.88
N ILE A 87 -2.25 11.22 10.08
CA ILE A 87 -1.61 12.55 10.09
C ILE A 87 -1.62 13.16 11.50
N GLY A 88 -0.50 13.72 11.92
CA GLY A 88 -0.33 14.34 13.24
C GLY A 88 -0.06 13.35 14.38
N THR A 89 0.23 12.09 14.07
CA THR A 89 0.64 11.10 15.08
C THR A 89 2.04 10.57 14.80
N PRO A 90 2.81 10.21 15.82
CA PRO A 90 4.13 9.63 15.57
C PRO A 90 4.02 8.25 14.91
N GLN A 91 4.96 7.94 14.01
CA GLN A 91 5.05 6.65 13.29
C GLN A 91 4.98 5.42 14.20
N SER A 92 5.42 5.54 15.46
CA SER A 92 5.35 4.44 16.44
C SER A 92 3.91 4.06 16.84
N GLN A 93 2.92 4.89 16.50
CA GLN A 93 1.50 4.65 16.74
C GLN A 93 0.78 4.14 15.49
N ASP A 94 1.50 3.91 14.39
CA ASP A 94 0.91 3.43 13.14
C ASP A 94 0.23 2.08 13.34
N GLN A 95 -0.97 1.99 12.81
CA GLN A 95 -1.79 0.79 12.95
C GLN A 95 -1.36 -0.29 11.95
N LEU A 96 -1.03 -1.48 12.44
CA LEU A 96 -0.87 -2.65 11.57
C LEU A 96 -2.23 -3.04 10.97
N ILE A 97 -2.32 -3.04 9.64
CA ILE A 97 -3.55 -3.31 8.89
C ILE A 97 -3.58 -4.74 8.36
N LEU A 98 -2.48 -5.18 7.76
CA LEU A 98 -2.34 -6.53 7.20
C LEU A 98 -0.88 -6.96 7.22
N GLY A 99 -0.63 -8.23 7.47
CA GLY A 99 0.71 -8.82 7.50
C GLY A 99 0.81 -9.90 8.55
N GLY A 100 2.02 -10.41 8.77
CA GLY A 100 2.29 -11.47 9.72
C GLY A 100 2.60 -12.81 9.03
N ASP A 101 2.52 -13.90 9.78
CA ASP A 101 2.97 -15.22 9.33
C ASP A 101 2.21 -15.74 8.09
N ASP A 102 0.92 -15.41 7.98
CA ASP A 102 0.09 -15.78 6.81
C ASP A 102 0.56 -15.11 5.52
N PHE A 103 1.32 -14.02 5.63
CA PHE A 103 1.84 -13.23 4.50
C PHE A 103 3.37 -13.30 4.38
N LYS A 104 3.99 -14.30 4.96
CA LYS A 104 5.44 -14.47 4.89
C LYS A 104 5.92 -14.60 3.45
N ARG A 105 7.04 -13.93 3.14
CA ARG A 105 7.66 -13.87 1.81
C ARG A 105 6.76 -13.31 0.71
N ARG A 106 5.81 -12.45 1.07
CA ARG A 106 4.97 -11.71 0.12
C ARG A 106 5.32 -10.25 0.14
N TYR A 107 5.24 -9.62 -1.02
CA TYR A 107 5.26 -8.17 -1.16
C TYR A 107 3.82 -7.67 -1.15
N LEU A 108 3.48 -6.86 -0.17
CA LEU A 108 2.14 -6.32 0.00
C LEU A 108 2.10 -4.89 -0.52
N SER A 109 1.16 -4.58 -1.39
CA SER A 109 0.86 -3.21 -1.80
C SER A 109 -0.61 -2.89 -1.59
N ALA A 110 -0.90 -1.69 -1.10
CA ALA A 110 -2.25 -1.24 -0.81
C ALA A 110 -2.64 -0.08 -1.72
N TYR A 111 -3.90 -0.05 -2.13
CA TYR A 111 -4.53 1.06 -2.81
C TYR A 111 -6.03 1.11 -2.47
N LEU A 112 -6.67 2.24 -2.72
CA LEU A 112 -8.08 2.44 -2.48
C LEU A 112 -8.85 2.54 -3.79
N ASP A 113 -10.14 2.23 -3.76
CA ASP A 113 -11.04 2.63 -4.83
C ASP A 113 -11.21 4.16 -4.84
N GLU A 114 -11.72 4.72 -5.93
CA GLU A 114 -11.85 6.17 -6.10
C GLU A 114 -12.70 6.86 -5.03
N LYS A 115 -13.63 6.14 -4.41
CA LYS A 115 -14.48 6.67 -3.32
C LYS A 115 -13.92 6.38 -1.94
N GLU A 116 -12.76 5.75 -1.87
CA GLU A 116 -12.09 5.36 -0.62
C GLU A 116 -12.96 4.46 0.29
N ASN A 117 -13.88 3.71 -0.31
CA ASN A 117 -14.77 2.78 0.40
C ASN A 117 -14.13 1.41 0.61
N TYR A 118 -13.20 1.03 -0.25
CA TYR A 118 -12.56 -0.28 -0.23
C TYR A 118 -11.05 -0.17 -0.22
N LEU A 119 -10.43 -0.83 0.76
CA LEU A 119 -9.00 -1.04 0.78
C LEU A 119 -8.68 -2.34 0.04
N ILE A 120 -7.91 -2.22 -1.02
CA ILE A 120 -7.50 -3.33 -1.89
C ILE A 120 -6.03 -3.59 -1.64
N VAL A 121 -5.69 -4.85 -1.34
CA VAL A 121 -4.30 -5.28 -1.13
C VAL A 121 -3.94 -6.34 -2.16
N SER A 122 -2.87 -6.08 -2.89
CA SER A 122 -2.21 -7.06 -3.75
C SER A 122 -1.04 -7.68 -2.99
N ALA A 123 -0.98 -9.00 -2.97
CA ALA A 123 0.10 -9.76 -2.36
C ALA A 123 0.80 -10.63 -3.41
N ALA A 124 2.07 -10.35 -3.69
CA ALA A 124 2.89 -11.07 -4.66
C ALA A 124 4.06 -11.76 -3.98
N ASN A 125 4.49 -12.91 -4.47
CA ASN A 125 5.68 -13.62 -4.00
C ASN A 125 6.80 -13.66 -5.03
N THR A 126 6.47 -13.34 -6.28
CA THR A 126 7.40 -13.28 -7.42
C THR A 126 7.00 -12.13 -8.34
N THR A 127 7.59 -12.07 -9.52
CA THR A 127 7.28 -11.07 -10.56
C THR A 127 6.02 -11.38 -11.35
N TYR A 128 5.39 -12.54 -11.16
CA TYR A 128 4.18 -12.97 -11.86
C TYR A 128 3.17 -13.56 -10.87
N GLY A 129 1.90 -13.24 -11.11
CA GLY A 129 0.79 -13.70 -10.27
C GLY A 129 0.70 -12.96 -8.94
N ASN A 130 -0.51 -12.80 -8.45
CA ASN A 130 -0.77 -12.16 -7.17
C ASN A 130 -2.07 -12.66 -6.55
N GLU A 131 -2.16 -12.54 -5.24
CA GLU A 131 -3.41 -12.64 -4.49
C GLU A 131 -4.02 -11.25 -4.35
N ILE A 132 -5.35 -11.17 -4.28
CA ILE A 132 -6.10 -9.94 -4.05
C ILE A 132 -6.98 -10.10 -2.82
N TYR A 133 -6.85 -9.16 -1.91
CA TYR A 133 -7.65 -9.05 -0.69
C TYR A 133 -8.36 -7.70 -0.68
N VAL A 134 -9.63 -7.69 -0.28
CA VAL A 134 -10.45 -6.48 -0.22
C VAL A 134 -11.07 -6.35 1.15
N LYS A 135 -11.07 -5.14 1.70
CA LYS A 135 -11.71 -4.77 2.96
C LYS A 135 -12.67 -3.61 2.73
N ASP A 136 -13.94 -3.78 3.11
CA ASP A 136 -14.95 -2.72 3.10
C ASP A 136 -14.71 -1.76 4.27
N LEU A 137 -14.33 -0.54 3.99
CA LEU A 137 -14.02 0.48 5.00
C LEU A 137 -15.25 1.17 5.58
N ASN A 138 -16.43 0.99 4.95
CA ASN A 138 -17.70 1.53 5.47
C ASN A 138 -18.27 0.67 6.60
N LYS A 139 -17.81 -0.56 6.74
CA LYS A 139 -18.24 -1.46 7.78
C LYS A 139 -17.24 -1.49 8.93
N LYS A 140 -17.71 -1.12 10.11
CA LYS A 140 -16.94 -1.30 11.34
C LYS A 140 -16.60 -2.80 11.47
N ASP A 141 -15.37 -3.10 11.86
CA ASP A 141 -14.87 -4.46 12.08
C ASP A 141 -14.89 -5.38 10.84
N ALA A 142 -14.98 -4.82 9.61
CA ALA A 142 -14.85 -5.60 8.39
C ALA A 142 -13.49 -6.30 8.35
N LYS A 143 -13.51 -7.56 7.92
CA LYS A 143 -12.30 -8.35 7.68
C LYS A 143 -11.91 -8.27 6.20
N PHE A 144 -10.66 -8.56 5.90
CA PHE A 144 -10.26 -8.78 4.53
C PHE A 144 -10.91 -10.04 3.96
N VAL A 145 -11.41 -9.94 2.75
CA VAL A 145 -11.95 -11.04 1.95
C VAL A 145 -10.97 -11.32 0.82
N ALA A 146 -10.55 -12.55 0.67
CA ALA A 146 -9.72 -12.98 -0.46
C ALA A 146 -10.60 -13.07 -1.71
N ILE A 147 -10.30 -12.24 -2.71
CA ILE A 147 -10.97 -12.25 -4.01
C ILE A 147 -10.25 -13.19 -4.98
N GLN A 148 -8.94 -13.24 -4.91
CA GLN A 148 -8.08 -14.15 -5.64
C GLN A 148 -7.01 -14.69 -4.72
N THR A 149 -6.79 -15.99 -4.78
CA THR A 149 -5.71 -16.68 -4.06
C THR A 149 -4.81 -17.44 -5.01
N GLY A 150 -3.58 -17.66 -4.59
CA GLY A 150 -2.54 -18.29 -5.41
C GLY A 150 -1.89 -17.31 -6.39
N TYR A 151 -0.92 -17.82 -7.17
CA TYR A 151 -0.03 -17.01 -8.01
C TYR A 151 -0.06 -17.48 -9.47
N THR A 152 -1.15 -18.11 -9.89
CA THR A 152 -1.30 -18.63 -11.26
C THR A 152 -1.79 -17.59 -12.25
N ALA A 153 -2.23 -16.44 -11.78
CA ALA A 153 -2.69 -15.33 -12.59
C ALA A 153 -2.35 -13.98 -11.95
N SER A 154 -2.21 -12.96 -12.78
CA SER A 154 -2.07 -11.57 -12.37
C SER A 154 -3.41 -10.86 -12.52
N THR A 155 -3.89 -10.28 -11.42
CA THR A 155 -5.17 -9.54 -11.39
C THR A 155 -4.98 -8.17 -10.76
N SER A 156 -5.60 -7.16 -11.35
CA SER A 156 -5.61 -5.79 -10.83
C SER A 156 -7.02 -5.22 -10.90
N ILE A 157 -7.57 -4.82 -9.78
CA ILE A 157 -8.83 -4.07 -9.70
C ILE A 157 -8.51 -2.63 -10.07
N PHE A 158 -9.18 -2.11 -11.10
CA PHE A 158 -8.95 -0.74 -11.59
C PHE A 158 -10.16 0.19 -11.37
N LYS A 159 -11.32 -0.36 -11.03
CA LYS A 159 -12.54 0.41 -10.78
C LYS A 159 -13.46 -0.33 -9.84
N VAL A 160 -14.15 0.42 -8.97
CA VAL A 160 -15.30 -0.09 -8.21
C VAL A 160 -16.49 0.81 -8.51
N ILE A 161 -17.60 0.21 -8.95
CA ILE A 161 -18.86 0.90 -9.20
C ILE A 161 -19.91 0.26 -8.31
N GLU A 162 -20.46 1.04 -7.40
CA GLU A 162 -21.33 0.53 -6.34
C GLU A 162 -20.61 -0.56 -5.52
N ASN A 163 -21.04 -1.81 -5.64
CA ASN A 163 -20.44 -2.96 -4.94
C ASN A 163 -19.78 -3.95 -5.92
N THR A 164 -19.58 -3.56 -7.17
CA THR A 164 -18.95 -4.41 -8.19
C THR A 164 -17.53 -3.90 -8.49
N ALA A 165 -16.54 -4.75 -8.30
CA ALA A 165 -15.18 -4.47 -8.68
C ALA A 165 -14.91 -4.93 -10.12
N TYR A 166 -14.36 -4.04 -10.94
CA TYR A 166 -13.90 -4.35 -12.30
C TYR A 166 -12.39 -4.55 -12.26
N ALA A 167 -11.96 -5.68 -12.74
CA ALA A 167 -10.57 -6.08 -12.73
C ALA A 167 -10.09 -6.53 -14.11
N ILE A 168 -8.81 -6.33 -14.37
CA ILE A 168 -8.11 -6.94 -15.50
C ILE A 168 -7.32 -8.14 -14.98
N THR A 169 -7.45 -9.28 -15.66
CA THR A 169 -6.79 -10.53 -15.27
C THR A 169 -6.32 -11.31 -16.48
N ASP A 170 -5.27 -12.10 -16.32
CA ASP A 170 -4.84 -13.10 -17.29
C ASP A 170 -5.28 -14.54 -16.93
N LEU A 171 -6.12 -14.70 -15.90
CA LEU A 171 -6.69 -16.00 -15.51
C LEU A 171 -7.50 -16.60 -16.69
N ASP A 172 -7.07 -17.74 -17.20
CA ASP A 172 -7.64 -18.39 -18.39
C ASP A 172 -7.78 -17.46 -19.60
N ALA A 173 -6.89 -16.47 -19.73
CA ALA A 173 -6.90 -15.45 -20.77
C ALA A 173 -5.49 -14.87 -21.00
N PRO A 174 -4.59 -15.54 -21.77
CA PRO A 174 -3.21 -15.08 -21.94
C PRO A 174 -3.08 -13.65 -22.45
N ASN A 175 -4.07 -13.15 -23.19
CA ASN A 175 -4.13 -11.76 -23.69
C ASN A 175 -4.86 -10.82 -22.73
N LYS A 176 -5.16 -11.28 -21.53
CA LYS A 176 -5.97 -10.62 -20.50
C LYS A 176 -7.44 -10.44 -20.89
N LYS A 177 -8.27 -10.30 -19.89
CA LYS A 177 -9.70 -9.99 -19.98
C LYS A 177 -10.11 -9.07 -18.84
N VAL A 178 -11.21 -8.37 -19.03
CA VAL A 178 -11.89 -7.64 -17.96
C VAL A 178 -12.93 -8.55 -17.33
N ILE A 179 -13.00 -8.55 -16.01
CA ILE A 179 -14.00 -9.28 -15.23
C ILE A 179 -14.68 -8.33 -14.25
N ALA A 180 -15.90 -8.69 -13.85
CA ALA A 180 -16.63 -8.09 -12.73
C ALA A 180 -16.69 -9.08 -11.58
N ILE A 181 -16.46 -8.59 -10.37
CA ILE A 181 -16.38 -9.38 -9.13
C ILE A 181 -17.35 -8.79 -8.11
#